data_7182b365a273944686f651e5351cb2cd
#
_entry.id   7182b365a273944686f651e5351cb2cd
#
_cell.length_a   1.000
_cell.length_b   1.000
_cell.length_c   1.000
_cell.angle_alpha   90.00
_cell.angle_beta   90.00
_cell.angle_gamma   90.00
#
_symmetry.space_group_name_H-M   'P 1'
#
loop_
_entity.id
_entity.type
_entity.pdbx_description
1 polymer ?
#
loop_
_entity_poly.entity_id
_entity_poly.type
_entity_poly.pdbx_seq_one_letter_code
_entity_poly.pdbx_strand_id
1 'polypeptide(L)'
;MQQFIADNNIACPECGGHNFTDIRQFNLMFKTFQGVTEDAKSQLYLRPETAQGIFVNFPSIQRTTRKKVPFGVCQVGKSFRNEITPGNFIFRIREFEQMECEFFCKPGTDLDWFYYWKDFCKNWLLNLGLDEANIRLRDHSQKELSFYSKATTDIEYLFPFGWGELWGIADRTDYDLT
;
A
#
# COMPACT_ATOMS: atom_id res chain seq x y z
N MET A 1 -25.95 6.13 -4.46
CA MET A 1 -25.19 6.60 -5.65
C MET A 1 -25.98 6.40 -6.95
N GLN A 2 -26.54 5.23 -7.29
CA GLN A 2 -27.41 5.06 -8.48
C GLN A 2 -28.57 6.08 -8.52
N GLN A 3 -29.29 6.22 -7.39
CA GLN A 3 -30.35 7.22 -7.26
C GLN A 3 -29.82 8.64 -7.49
N PHE A 4 -28.65 8.98 -6.94
CA PHE A 4 -28.04 10.29 -7.13
C PHE A 4 -27.70 10.58 -8.61
N ILE A 5 -27.18 9.58 -9.34
CA ILE A 5 -26.90 9.68 -10.79
C ILE A 5 -28.19 9.96 -11.58
N ALA A 6 -29.25 9.22 -11.25
CA ALA A 6 -30.56 9.38 -11.91
C ALA A 6 -31.19 10.73 -11.58
N ASP A 7 -31.25 11.12 -10.30
CA ASP A 7 -31.88 12.36 -9.83
C ASP A 7 -31.19 13.62 -10.38
N ASN A 8 -29.88 13.55 -10.59
CA ASN A 8 -29.09 14.67 -11.12
C ASN A 8 -28.86 14.58 -12.64
N ASN A 9 -29.42 13.60 -13.31
CA ASN A 9 -29.29 13.37 -14.75
C ASN A 9 -27.82 13.42 -15.22
N ILE A 10 -26.93 12.73 -14.49
CA ILE A 10 -25.48 12.76 -14.74
C ILE A 10 -25.20 12.02 -16.05
N ALA A 11 -24.46 12.67 -16.96
CA ALA A 11 -23.98 12.08 -18.20
C ALA A 11 -22.54 11.59 -18.07
N CYS A 12 -22.19 10.55 -18.82
CA CYS A 12 -20.82 10.09 -18.95
C CYS A 12 -19.94 11.20 -19.56
N PRO A 13 -18.80 11.57 -18.95
CA PRO A 13 -17.98 12.66 -19.46
C PRO A 13 -17.29 12.34 -20.79
N GLU A 14 -17.18 11.07 -21.16
CA GLU A 14 -16.53 10.66 -22.41
C GLU A 14 -17.51 10.51 -23.59
N CYS A 15 -18.68 9.89 -23.35
CA CYS A 15 -19.62 9.59 -24.43
C CYS A 15 -20.95 10.35 -24.36
N GLY A 16 -21.20 11.11 -23.28
CA GLY A 16 -22.46 11.85 -23.06
C GLY A 16 -23.67 10.98 -22.74
N GLY A 17 -23.51 9.65 -22.69
CA GLY A 17 -24.60 8.73 -22.44
C GLY A 17 -25.05 8.72 -20.96
N HIS A 18 -26.33 8.37 -20.71
CA HIS A 18 -26.89 8.24 -19.36
C HIS A 18 -27.08 6.77 -18.93
N ASN A 19 -26.72 5.82 -19.76
CA ASN A 19 -26.86 4.40 -19.48
C ASN A 19 -25.61 3.92 -18.72
N PHE A 20 -25.73 3.91 -17.39
CA PHE A 20 -24.70 3.36 -16.51
C PHE A 20 -25.05 1.91 -16.15
N THR A 21 -24.03 1.06 -16.03
CA THR A 21 -24.19 -0.28 -15.47
C THR A 21 -24.52 -0.20 -13.98
N ASP A 22 -25.16 -1.23 -13.44
CA ASP A 22 -25.41 -1.31 -12.01
C ASP A 22 -24.12 -1.20 -11.21
N ILE A 23 -24.23 -0.49 -10.06
CA ILE A 23 -23.14 -0.39 -9.11
C ILE A 23 -22.93 -1.75 -8.46
N ARG A 24 -21.74 -2.31 -8.61
CA ARG A 24 -21.37 -3.58 -8.01
C ARG A 24 -20.42 -3.33 -6.85
N GLN A 25 -20.62 -4.07 -5.77
CA GLN A 25 -19.62 -4.11 -4.70
C GLN A 25 -18.40 -4.84 -5.20
N PHE A 26 -17.25 -4.22 -5.02
CA PHE A 26 -15.96 -4.78 -5.33
C PHE A 26 -15.20 -5.06 -4.04
N ASN A 27 -14.65 -6.27 -3.92
CA ASN A 27 -13.78 -6.63 -2.80
C ASN A 27 -12.33 -6.67 -3.30
N LEU A 28 -11.53 -5.78 -2.77
CA LEU A 28 -10.10 -5.69 -3.10
C LEU A 28 -9.31 -6.92 -2.62
N MET A 29 -9.76 -7.58 -1.56
CA MET A 29 -9.13 -8.80 -1.06
C MET A 29 -9.72 -10.04 -1.72
N PHE A 30 -8.86 -10.99 -2.07
CA PHE A 30 -9.30 -12.31 -2.51
C PHE A 30 -9.89 -13.10 -1.36
N LYS A 31 -11.07 -13.66 -1.59
CA LYS A 31 -11.69 -14.63 -0.70
C LYS A 31 -11.24 -16.03 -1.03
N THR A 32 -11.09 -16.87 -0.02
CA THR A 32 -10.87 -18.31 -0.15
C THR A 32 -11.56 -19.03 1.01
N PHE A 33 -11.50 -20.34 1.03
CA PHE A 33 -12.13 -21.14 2.06
C PHE A 33 -11.13 -22.17 2.58
N GLN A 34 -11.18 -22.41 3.89
CA GLN A 34 -10.38 -23.45 4.52
C GLN A 34 -11.16 -24.77 4.50
N GLY A 35 -10.49 -25.86 4.09
CA GLY A 35 -11.11 -27.18 4.01
C GLY A 35 -11.74 -27.48 2.65
N VAL A 36 -12.60 -28.48 2.61
CA VAL A 36 -13.19 -29.01 1.36
C VAL A 36 -14.58 -28.48 1.04
N THR A 37 -15.18 -27.73 1.97
CA THR A 37 -16.51 -27.15 1.81
C THR A 37 -16.44 -25.63 1.87
N GLU A 38 -17.19 -24.96 0.99
CA GLU A 38 -17.30 -23.52 0.94
C GLU A 38 -18.50 -23.06 1.78
N ASP A 39 -18.27 -22.71 3.02
CA ASP A 39 -19.27 -22.12 3.91
C ASP A 39 -18.77 -20.81 4.53
N ALA A 40 -19.69 -20.01 5.09
CA ALA A 40 -19.37 -18.71 5.65
C ALA A 40 -18.41 -18.77 6.86
N LYS A 41 -18.33 -19.92 7.55
CA LYS A 41 -17.45 -20.09 8.72
C LYS A 41 -16.03 -20.46 8.32
N SER A 42 -15.85 -21.04 7.13
CA SER A 42 -14.55 -21.43 6.58
C SER A 42 -13.95 -20.34 5.68
N GLN A 43 -14.64 -19.21 5.48
CA GLN A 43 -14.17 -18.11 4.62
C GLN A 43 -12.92 -17.46 5.21
N LEU A 44 -11.90 -17.30 4.37
CA LEU A 44 -10.65 -16.60 4.65
C LEU A 44 -10.39 -15.55 3.57
N TYR A 45 -9.42 -14.67 3.85
CA TYR A 45 -8.92 -13.71 2.88
C TYR A 45 -7.42 -13.88 2.69
N LEU A 46 -6.97 -13.79 1.46
CA LEU A 46 -5.53 -13.68 1.18
C LEU A 46 -5.06 -12.28 1.58
N ARG A 47 -3.88 -12.19 2.19
CA ARG A 47 -3.33 -10.91 2.66
C ARG A 47 -3.06 -9.95 1.49
N PRO A 48 -3.49 -8.67 1.56
CA PRO A 48 -3.23 -7.67 0.53
C PRO A 48 -1.86 -6.99 0.65
N GLU A 49 -1.21 -7.15 1.82
CA GLU A 49 0.13 -6.65 2.13
C GLU A 49 0.78 -7.46 3.24
N THR A 50 2.07 -7.34 3.43
CA THR A 50 2.83 -8.06 4.47
C THR A 50 2.88 -7.30 5.80
N ALA A 51 2.54 -6.02 5.81
CA ALA A 51 2.64 -5.11 6.97
C ALA A 51 1.88 -5.61 8.20
N GLN A 52 0.61 -6.05 8.05
CA GLN A 52 -0.21 -6.49 9.19
C GLN A 52 0.41 -7.67 9.93
N GLY A 53 1.06 -8.58 9.19
CA GLY A 53 1.78 -9.69 9.78
C GLY A 53 2.94 -9.23 10.68
N ILE A 54 3.61 -8.14 10.32
CA ILE A 54 4.67 -7.54 11.12
C ILE A 54 4.09 -6.91 12.40
N PHE A 55 3.02 -6.11 12.27
CA PHE A 55 2.39 -5.43 13.41
C PHE A 55 1.83 -6.41 14.44
N VAL A 56 1.09 -7.42 14.00
CA VAL A 56 0.55 -8.48 14.89
C VAL A 56 1.66 -9.21 15.64
N ASN A 57 2.81 -9.41 15.02
CA ASN A 57 3.94 -10.08 15.64
C ASN A 57 4.89 -9.16 16.40
N PHE A 58 4.71 -7.84 16.36
CA PHE A 58 5.60 -6.87 17.01
C PHE A 58 5.86 -7.17 18.49
N PRO A 59 4.82 -7.42 19.35
CA PRO A 59 5.06 -7.70 20.76
C PRO A 59 5.89 -8.98 20.98
N SER A 60 5.69 -10.00 20.15
CA SER A 60 6.45 -11.25 20.21
C SER A 60 7.90 -11.04 19.79
N ILE A 61 8.13 -10.31 18.71
CA ILE A 61 9.47 -9.98 18.22
C ILE A 61 10.23 -9.17 19.27
N GLN A 62 9.62 -8.12 19.82
CA GLN A 62 10.24 -7.30 20.83
C GLN A 62 10.65 -8.12 22.06
N ARG A 63 9.75 -8.98 22.55
CA ARG A 63 10.00 -9.84 23.71
C ARG A 63 11.11 -10.86 23.48
N THR A 64 11.09 -11.55 22.35
CA THR A 64 12.04 -12.63 22.03
C THR A 64 13.42 -12.09 21.69
N THR A 65 13.50 -10.99 20.95
CA THR A 65 14.78 -10.36 20.57
C THR A 65 15.34 -9.41 21.63
N ARG A 66 14.52 -9.00 22.60
CA ARG A 66 14.84 -7.98 23.64
C ARG A 66 15.31 -6.65 23.05
N LYS A 67 14.95 -6.35 21.82
CA LYS A 67 15.32 -5.09 21.18
C LYS A 67 14.58 -3.91 21.77
N LYS A 68 15.29 -2.79 21.84
CA LYS A 68 14.71 -1.48 22.19
C LYS A 68 14.63 -0.63 20.92
N VAL A 69 13.62 0.22 20.84
CA VAL A 69 13.51 1.19 19.73
C VAL A 69 14.71 2.15 19.74
N PRO A 70 15.24 2.55 18.56
CA PRO A 70 14.71 2.25 17.24
C PRO A 70 15.17 0.89 16.71
N PHE A 71 14.29 0.17 15.99
CA PHE A 71 14.65 -1.01 15.20
C PHE A 71 13.63 -1.27 14.11
N GLY A 72 14.05 -1.94 13.04
CA GLY A 72 13.18 -2.33 11.94
C GLY A 72 12.92 -3.84 11.91
N VAL A 73 11.79 -4.22 11.33
CA VAL A 73 11.43 -5.59 10.96
C VAL A 73 11.14 -5.60 9.48
N CYS A 74 11.87 -6.40 8.73
CA CYS A 74 11.69 -6.51 7.29
C CYS A 74 11.14 -7.89 6.93
N GLN A 75 10.31 -7.92 5.91
CA GLN A 75 9.77 -9.15 5.35
C GLN A 75 9.71 -9.05 3.84
N VAL A 76 10.08 -10.15 3.17
CA VAL A 76 9.80 -10.39 1.75
C VAL A 76 8.78 -11.50 1.67
N GLY A 77 7.70 -11.29 0.95
CA GLY A 77 6.64 -12.28 0.85
C GLY A 77 5.59 -11.97 -0.20
N LYS A 78 4.74 -12.95 -0.47
CA LYS A 78 3.62 -12.81 -1.39
C LYS A 78 2.51 -11.96 -0.80
N SER A 79 1.92 -11.12 -1.66
CA SER A 79 0.70 -10.35 -1.38
C SER A 79 -0.26 -10.48 -2.55
N PHE A 80 -1.55 -10.26 -2.27
CA PHE A 80 -2.63 -10.55 -3.22
C PHE A 80 -3.64 -9.40 -3.22
N ARG A 81 -3.83 -8.80 -4.36
CA ARG A 81 -4.86 -7.75 -4.54
C ARG A 81 -5.75 -8.11 -5.71
N ASN A 82 -7.03 -8.13 -5.51
CA ASN A 82 -8.01 -8.43 -6.56
C ASN A 82 -8.18 -7.19 -7.47
N GLU A 83 -7.14 -6.89 -8.24
CA GLU A 83 -7.12 -5.73 -9.14
C GLU A 83 -8.21 -5.83 -10.20
N ILE A 84 -8.97 -4.75 -10.37
CA ILE A 84 -10.02 -4.67 -11.40
C ILE A 84 -9.37 -4.73 -12.79
N THR A 85 -8.32 -3.95 -13.00
CA THR A 85 -7.63 -3.83 -14.29
C THR A 85 -6.13 -4.05 -14.11
N PRO A 86 -5.66 -5.31 -14.09
CA PRO A 86 -4.23 -5.60 -14.19
C PRO A 86 -3.65 -5.01 -15.48
N GLY A 87 -2.38 -4.62 -15.44
CA GLY A 87 -1.76 -4.01 -16.61
C GLY A 87 -0.28 -3.71 -16.44
N ASN A 88 0.33 -3.21 -17.53
CA ASN A 88 1.74 -2.84 -17.54
C ASN A 88 2.67 -4.00 -17.14
N PHE A 89 2.45 -5.16 -17.74
CA PHE A 89 3.17 -6.40 -17.48
C PHE A 89 3.11 -6.78 -16.00
N ILE A 90 4.22 -6.79 -15.27
CA ILE A 90 4.27 -7.15 -13.85
C ILE A 90 4.00 -5.96 -12.90
N PHE A 91 3.84 -4.73 -13.42
CA PHE A 91 3.68 -3.55 -12.58
C PHE A 91 2.37 -3.57 -11.78
N ARG A 92 1.27 -4.09 -12.37
CA ARG A 92 -0.02 -4.22 -11.69
C ARG A 92 -0.61 -5.60 -11.96
N ILE A 93 -0.35 -6.49 -11.05
CA ILE A 93 -0.79 -7.91 -11.10
C ILE A 93 -1.50 -8.27 -9.78
N ARG A 94 -2.24 -9.39 -9.81
CA ARG A 94 -3.06 -9.82 -8.66
C ARG A 94 -2.29 -10.55 -7.59
N GLU A 95 -1.21 -11.23 -7.95
CA GLU A 95 -0.26 -11.91 -7.05
C GLU A 95 1.12 -11.33 -7.28
N PHE A 96 1.75 -10.77 -6.25
CA PHE A 96 3.05 -10.12 -6.35
C PHE A 96 3.89 -10.37 -5.11
N GLU A 97 5.17 -10.12 -5.21
CA GLU A 97 6.09 -10.09 -4.07
C GLU A 97 6.21 -8.66 -3.54
N GLN A 98 6.16 -8.53 -2.24
CA GLN A 98 6.41 -7.30 -1.53
C GLN A 98 7.65 -7.42 -0.66
N MET A 99 8.45 -6.38 -0.60
CA MET A 99 9.50 -6.19 0.40
C MET A 99 9.09 -5.01 1.26
N GLU A 100 8.81 -5.26 2.52
CA GLU A 100 8.42 -4.23 3.48
C GLU A 100 9.38 -4.19 4.65
N CYS A 101 9.61 -3.00 5.18
CA CYS A 101 10.39 -2.73 6.38
C CYS A 101 9.59 -1.80 7.27
N GLU A 102 9.09 -2.33 8.39
CA GLU A 102 8.43 -1.55 9.41
C GLU A 102 9.45 -1.12 10.45
N PHE A 103 9.69 0.19 10.52
CA PHE A 103 10.68 0.78 11.42
C PHE A 103 9.99 1.42 12.62
N PHE A 104 10.30 0.90 13.79
CA PHE A 104 9.71 1.33 15.06
C PHE A 104 10.64 2.28 15.79
N CYS A 105 10.17 3.49 16.09
CA CYS A 105 10.94 4.54 16.74
C CYS A 105 10.26 5.05 18.02
N LYS A 106 10.93 5.95 18.73
CA LYS A 106 10.34 6.58 19.93
C LYS A 106 9.28 7.60 19.49
N PRO A 107 8.17 7.73 20.26
CA PRO A 107 7.21 8.80 20.02
C PRO A 107 7.89 10.18 19.96
N GLY A 108 7.49 10.98 18.99
CA GLY A 108 8.02 12.33 18.75
C GLY A 108 9.32 12.40 17.94
N THR A 109 9.86 11.25 17.49
CA THR A 109 11.02 11.20 16.58
C THR A 109 10.64 10.68 15.19
N ASP A 110 9.37 10.51 14.95
CA ASP A 110 8.75 9.93 13.77
C ASP A 110 9.14 10.70 12.49
N LEU A 111 8.96 12.03 12.47
CA LEU A 111 9.31 12.85 11.29
C LEU A 111 10.81 12.88 11.01
N ASP A 112 11.66 12.88 12.02
CA ASP A 112 13.11 12.82 11.80
C ASP A 112 13.49 11.52 11.09
N TRP A 113 12.90 10.40 11.51
CA TRP A 113 13.08 9.11 10.87
C TRP A 113 12.44 9.02 9.49
N PHE A 114 11.29 9.66 9.28
CA PHE A 114 10.65 9.75 7.97
C PHE A 114 11.57 10.42 6.95
N TYR A 115 12.15 11.58 7.27
CA TYR A 115 13.11 12.26 6.39
C TYR A 115 14.40 11.45 6.19
N TYR A 116 14.90 10.82 7.24
CA TYR A 116 16.05 9.92 7.11
C TYR A 116 15.79 8.79 6.11
N TRP A 117 14.65 8.10 6.23
CA TRP A 117 14.30 7.00 5.33
C TRP A 117 14.03 7.47 3.91
N LYS A 118 13.44 8.62 3.74
CA LYS A 118 13.21 9.25 2.43
C LYS A 118 14.54 9.43 1.67
N ASP A 119 15.53 10.00 2.33
CA ASP A 119 16.87 10.20 1.74
C ASP A 119 17.62 8.88 1.58
N PHE A 120 17.56 8.00 2.56
CA PHE A 120 18.21 6.70 2.51
C PHE A 120 17.70 5.86 1.34
N CYS A 121 16.39 5.72 1.18
CA CYS A 121 15.78 4.91 0.12
C CYS A 121 16.08 5.48 -1.27
N LYS A 122 16.02 6.80 -1.44
CA LYS A 122 16.43 7.44 -2.71
C LYS A 122 17.89 7.10 -3.03
N ASN A 123 18.79 7.34 -2.09
CA ASN A 123 20.23 7.07 -2.29
C ASN A 123 20.51 5.59 -2.53
N TRP A 124 19.78 4.69 -1.88
CA TRP A 124 19.90 3.26 -2.10
C TRP A 124 19.57 2.88 -3.54
N LEU A 125 18.49 3.44 -4.13
CA LEU A 125 18.13 3.21 -5.53
C LEU A 125 19.19 3.76 -6.49
N LEU A 126 19.74 4.95 -6.23
CA LEU A 126 20.84 5.51 -7.02
C LEU A 126 22.09 4.63 -6.97
N ASN A 127 22.42 4.08 -5.80
CA ASN A 127 23.54 3.16 -5.62
C ASN A 127 23.35 1.82 -6.33
N LEU A 128 22.12 1.41 -6.60
CA LEU A 128 21.79 0.26 -7.44
C LEU A 128 21.95 0.56 -8.94
N GLY A 129 22.25 1.80 -9.31
CA GLY A 129 22.48 2.21 -10.69
C GLY A 129 21.24 2.77 -11.40
N LEU A 130 20.18 3.11 -10.69
CA LEU A 130 19.08 3.83 -11.31
C LEU A 130 19.50 5.27 -11.60
N ASP A 131 19.13 5.76 -12.79
CA ASP A 131 19.41 7.13 -13.19
C ASP A 131 18.55 8.12 -12.39
N GLU A 132 19.17 9.11 -11.78
CA GLU A 132 18.49 10.15 -11.00
C GLU A 132 17.47 10.93 -11.84
N ALA A 133 17.72 11.12 -13.13
CA ALA A 133 16.78 11.78 -14.04
C ALA A 133 15.43 11.03 -14.18
N ASN A 134 15.43 9.73 -13.88
CA ASN A 134 14.25 8.87 -13.93
C ASN A 134 13.62 8.61 -12.54
N ILE A 135 14.07 9.32 -11.50
CA ILE A 135 13.54 9.18 -10.13
C ILE A 135 13.02 10.53 -9.66
N ARG A 136 11.85 10.55 -9.05
CA ARG A 136 11.36 11.73 -8.33
C ARG A 136 10.72 11.34 -7.00
N LEU A 137 10.76 12.27 -6.06
CA LEU A 137 10.04 12.18 -4.79
C LEU A 137 8.71 12.92 -4.94
N ARG A 138 7.62 12.26 -4.58
CA ARG A 138 6.28 12.83 -4.61
C ARG A 138 5.68 12.78 -3.21
N ASP A 139 5.70 13.90 -2.52
CA ASP A 139 5.07 14.04 -1.22
C ASP A 139 3.55 14.10 -1.37
N HIS A 140 2.83 13.37 -0.53
CA HIS A 140 1.38 13.40 -0.52
C HIS A 140 0.86 14.68 0.12
N SER A 141 -0.15 15.29 -0.51
CA SER A 141 -0.88 16.40 0.10
C SER A 141 -1.75 15.91 1.25
N GLN A 142 -2.17 16.79 2.15
CA GLN A 142 -3.05 16.45 3.29
C GLN A 142 -4.35 15.75 2.89
N LYS A 143 -4.84 15.97 1.66
CA LYS A 143 -6.06 15.33 1.13
C LYS A 143 -5.82 13.92 0.63
N GLU A 144 -4.59 13.57 0.31
CA GLU A 144 -4.18 12.26 -0.19
C GLU A 144 -3.73 11.33 0.93
N LEU A 145 -3.35 11.86 2.09
CA LEU A 145 -2.90 11.06 3.22
C LEU A 145 -3.96 10.06 3.66
N SER A 146 -3.53 8.84 3.90
CA SER A 146 -4.35 7.85 4.60
C SER A 146 -4.63 8.32 6.03
N PHE A 147 -5.76 7.89 6.58
CA PHE A 147 -6.23 8.29 7.91
C PHE A 147 -5.25 7.94 9.04
N TYR A 148 -4.38 6.96 8.84
CA TYR A 148 -3.35 6.53 9.77
C TYR A 148 -2.00 7.22 9.55
N SER A 149 -1.85 8.00 8.48
CA SER A 149 -0.55 8.54 8.07
C SER A 149 -0.43 10.02 8.41
N LYS A 150 0.70 10.40 9.00
CA LYS A 150 1.09 11.79 9.27
C LYS A 150 1.86 12.41 8.10
N ALA A 151 2.63 11.60 7.40
CA ALA A 151 3.38 11.97 6.20
C ALA A 151 3.56 10.76 5.30
N THR A 152 3.53 10.96 3.99
CA THR A 152 3.79 9.92 2.99
C THR A 152 4.53 10.51 1.81
N THR A 153 5.52 9.79 1.31
CA THR A 153 6.27 10.11 0.09
C THR A 153 6.35 8.86 -0.77
N ASP A 154 6.01 8.99 -2.05
CA ASP A 154 6.32 7.99 -3.05
C ASP A 154 7.65 8.31 -3.71
N ILE A 155 8.50 7.31 -3.89
CA ILE A 155 9.61 7.37 -4.83
C ILE A 155 9.06 6.83 -6.14
N GLU A 156 8.85 7.71 -7.10
CA GLU A 156 8.37 7.34 -8.43
C GLU A 156 9.51 7.18 -9.40
N TYR A 157 9.35 6.22 -10.31
CA TYR A 157 10.27 5.97 -11.42
C TYR A 157 9.59 6.22 -12.76
N LEU A 158 10.34 6.72 -13.73
CA LEU A 158 9.85 6.93 -15.09
C LEU A 158 9.93 5.61 -15.88
N PHE A 159 8.85 4.84 -15.79
CA PHE A 159 8.67 3.62 -16.57
C PHE A 159 8.33 3.95 -18.05
N PRO A 160 8.39 2.98 -18.99
CA PRO A 160 7.99 3.20 -20.38
C PRO A 160 6.55 3.68 -20.55
N PHE A 161 5.67 3.43 -19.58
CA PHE A 161 4.27 3.87 -19.57
C PHE A 161 4.04 5.17 -18.77
N GLY A 162 5.10 5.82 -18.30
CA GLY A 162 5.04 7.05 -17.50
C GLY A 162 5.51 6.87 -16.05
N TRP A 163 5.30 7.90 -15.26
CA TRP A 163 5.66 7.87 -13.83
C TRP A 163 4.80 6.88 -13.06
N GLY A 164 5.44 6.05 -12.28
CA GLY A 164 4.78 5.08 -11.40
C GLY A 164 5.53 4.92 -10.08
N GLU A 165 4.79 4.58 -9.04
CA GLU A 165 5.35 4.32 -7.70
C GLU A 165 6.27 3.11 -7.76
N LEU A 166 7.52 3.31 -7.31
CA LEU A 166 8.50 2.24 -7.13
C LEU A 166 8.63 1.86 -5.66
N TRP A 167 8.50 2.84 -4.74
CA TRP A 167 8.64 2.64 -3.31
C TRP A 167 7.85 3.69 -2.54
N GLY A 168 7.02 3.27 -1.59
CA GLY A 168 6.29 4.15 -0.68
C GLY A 168 6.97 4.22 0.69
N ILE A 169 7.04 5.42 1.27
CA ILE A 169 7.53 5.67 2.62
C ILE A 169 6.45 6.43 3.38
N ALA A 170 5.99 5.89 4.50
CA ALA A 170 4.92 6.49 5.28
C ALA A 170 5.26 6.52 6.78
N ASP A 171 5.01 7.67 7.40
CA ASP A 171 4.89 7.77 8.84
C ASP A 171 3.45 7.38 9.23
N ARG A 172 3.30 6.19 9.79
CA ARG A 172 2.00 5.58 10.15
C ARG A 172 1.58 5.90 11.58
N THR A 173 2.33 6.75 12.28
CA THR A 173 2.11 7.03 13.72
C THR A 173 2.17 5.74 14.57
N ASP A 174 1.37 5.64 15.61
CA ASP A 174 1.20 4.44 16.44
C ASP A 174 -0.09 3.67 16.13
N TYR A 175 -0.75 4.02 15.03
CA TYR A 175 -2.07 3.50 14.65
C TYR A 175 -2.14 1.97 14.63
N ASP A 176 -1.13 1.31 14.06
CA ASP A 176 -1.12 -0.15 13.92
C ASP A 176 -0.72 -0.89 15.20
N LEU A 177 -0.34 -0.17 16.26
CA LEU A 177 0.13 -0.72 17.53
C LEU A 177 -0.84 -0.51 18.71
N THR A 178 -1.96 0.21 18.48
CA THR A 178 -2.99 0.56 19.46
C THR A 178 -4.35 -0.17 19.27
#